data_8c9197f6a21de880d40b2596ed83410d
#
_entry.id   8c9197f6a21de880d40b2596ed83410d
#
_cell.length_a   1.000
_cell.length_b   1.000
_cell.length_c   1.000
_cell.angle_alpha   90.00
_cell.angle_beta   90.00
_cell.angle_gamma   90.00
#
_symmetry.space_group_name_H-M   'P 1'
#
loop_
_entity.id
_entity.type
_entity.pdbx_description
1 polymer ?
#
loop_
_entity_poly.entity_id
_entity_poly.type
_entity_poly.pdbx_seq_one_letter_code
_entity_poly.pdbx_strand_id
1 'polypeptide(L)'
;MHNLADIIAATNLYNCGDYFQAELICTKIIDTQLDNSDALCLLGRIKYQLSKNQIASTTDAGLRYHLWYYNNQIWNTTTWAGVKALKSPCDMWNYQEIIWDLKPSLILEFGSFFGGGTLFFASLLEKINNKSQVFSVDIDHTSLNPQVRNHPRIELMLSSSTAPQVSQRIVELRREFPGPIFAILDSNHEKQHVLGEMQLLRPLLQTGDYVVVEDSNINGHPVLPGWGEGPYEAMEEYFAIYPDDYQRDDLREQKFGFTFATAGFLIRR
;
A
#
# COMPACT_ATOMS: atom_id res chain seq x y z
N MET A 1 -46.81 -30.37 -2.80
CA MET A 1 -45.75 -31.38 -3.02
C MET A 1 -44.54 -30.86 -3.83
N HIS A 2 -44.66 -29.76 -4.58
CA HIS A 2 -43.53 -29.21 -5.35
C HIS A 2 -42.40 -28.63 -4.45
N ASN A 3 -42.71 -28.03 -3.31
CA ASN A 3 -41.73 -27.31 -2.49
C ASN A 3 -40.68 -28.17 -1.78
N LEU A 4 -40.96 -29.44 -1.45
CA LEU A 4 -39.96 -30.29 -0.80
C LEU A 4 -38.83 -30.69 -1.77
N ALA A 5 -39.16 -30.94 -3.03
CA ALA A 5 -38.15 -31.24 -4.06
C ALA A 5 -37.24 -30.01 -4.33
N ASP A 6 -37.83 -28.82 -4.32
CA ASP A 6 -37.09 -27.57 -4.53
C ASP A 6 -36.19 -27.25 -3.34
N ILE A 7 -36.63 -27.49 -2.09
CA ILE A 7 -35.79 -27.32 -0.88
C ILE A 7 -34.62 -28.32 -0.90
N ILE A 8 -34.86 -29.56 -1.30
CA ILE A 8 -33.77 -30.57 -1.45
C ILE A 8 -32.78 -30.10 -2.52
N ALA A 9 -33.26 -29.60 -3.66
CA ALA A 9 -32.40 -29.09 -4.72
C ALA A 9 -31.54 -27.88 -4.24
N ALA A 10 -32.17 -26.91 -3.55
CA ALA A 10 -31.46 -25.79 -2.99
C ALA A 10 -30.43 -26.22 -1.93
N THR A 11 -30.74 -27.20 -1.11
CA THR A 11 -29.84 -27.76 -0.10
C THR A 11 -28.62 -28.42 -0.74
N ASN A 12 -28.83 -29.17 -1.82
CA ASN A 12 -27.74 -29.80 -2.56
C ASN A 12 -26.82 -28.78 -3.19
N LEU A 13 -27.37 -27.71 -3.80
CA LEU A 13 -26.60 -26.60 -4.35
C LEU A 13 -25.81 -25.88 -3.26
N TYR A 14 -26.42 -25.62 -2.11
CA TYR A 14 -25.73 -25.06 -0.95
C TYR A 14 -24.53 -25.90 -0.53
N ASN A 15 -24.70 -27.22 -0.42
CA ASN A 15 -23.65 -28.14 -0.02
C ASN A 15 -22.52 -28.25 -1.05
N CYS A 16 -22.82 -28.02 -2.33
CA CYS A 16 -21.82 -27.95 -3.41
C CYS A 16 -21.15 -26.57 -3.56
N GLY A 17 -21.56 -25.57 -2.76
CA GLY A 17 -21.01 -24.23 -2.81
C GLY A 17 -21.63 -23.31 -3.86
N ASP A 18 -22.64 -23.76 -4.62
CA ASP A 18 -23.38 -22.93 -5.56
C ASP A 18 -24.48 -22.12 -4.84
N TYR A 19 -24.01 -21.15 -4.04
CA TYR A 19 -24.88 -20.33 -3.21
C TYR A 19 -25.81 -19.43 -4.01
N PHE A 20 -25.42 -19.01 -5.23
CA PHE A 20 -26.24 -18.15 -6.08
C PHE A 20 -27.49 -18.88 -6.58
N GLN A 21 -27.34 -20.09 -7.11
CA GLN A 21 -28.49 -20.89 -7.58
C GLN A 21 -29.35 -21.35 -6.41
N ALA A 22 -28.74 -21.70 -5.27
CA ALA A 22 -29.47 -22.03 -4.05
C ALA A 22 -30.33 -20.85 -3.55
N GLU A 23 -29.82 -19.61 -3.57
CA GLU A 23 -30.57 -18.41 -3.22
C GLU A 23 -31.77 -18.19 -4.12
N LEU A 24 -31.59 -18.34 -5.43
CA LEU A 24 -32.66 -18.16 -6.41
C LEU A 24 -33.83 -19.11 -6.16
N ILE A 25 -33.55 -20.37 -5.83
CA ILE A 25 -34.60 -21.38 -5.54
C ILE A 25 -35.30 -21.03 -4.21
N CYS A 26 -34.56 -20.70 -3.16
CA CYS A 26 -35.15 -20.33 -1.86
C CYS A 26 -36.04 -19.09 -1.98
N THR A 27 -35.61 -18.07 -2.73
CA THR A 27 -36.42 -16.87 -2.98
C THR A 27 -37.71 -17.20 -3.69
N LYS A 28 -37.71 -18.03 -4.72
CA LYS A 28 -38.93 -18.47 -5.42
C LYS A 28 -39.89 -19.22 -4.52
N ILE A 29 -39.40 -20.05 -3.59
CA ILE A 29 -40.23 -20.74 -2.61
C ILE A 29 -40.89 -19.71 -1.67
N ILE A 30 -40.12 -18.75 -1.15
CA ILE A 30 -40.61 -17.73 -0.22
C ILE A 30 -41.62 -16.80 -0.89
N ASP A 31 -41.43 -16.44 -2.16
CA ASP A 31 -42.39 -15.62 -2.94
C ASP A 31 -43.77 -16.27 -3.04
N THR A 32 -43.83 -17.63 -3.00
CA THR A 32 -45.06 -18.37 -3.07
C THR A 32 -45.59 -18.84 -1.69
N GLN A 33 -44.70 -18.92 -0.67
CA GLN A 33 -44.98 -19.35 0.69
C GLN A 33 -44.09 -18.54 1.66
N LEU A 34 -44.58 -17.38 2.08
CA LEU A 34 -43.88 -16.43 2.93
C LEU A 34 -43.43 -16.98 4.29
N ASP A 35 -44.08 -18.03 4.80
CA ASP A 35 -43.85 -18.63 6.09
C ASP A 35 -43.11 -19.98 6.02
N ASN A 36 -42.55 -20.34 4.85
CA ASN A 36 -41.78 -21.57 4.70
C ASN A 36 -40.46 -21.50 5.51
N SER A 37 -40.52 -22.10 6.72
CA SER A 37 -39.40 -22.04 7.68
C SER A 37 -38.10 -22.65 7.17
N ASP A 38 -38.18 -23.72 6.36
CA ASP A 38 -37.01 -24.40 5.82
C ASP A 38 -36.31 -23.57 4.76
N ALA A 39 -37.08 -22.94 3.86
CA ALA A 39 -36.55 -22.02 2.86
C ALA A 39 -35.97 -20.77 3.48
N LEU A 40 -36.63 -20.19 4.51
CA LEU A 40 -36.12 -19.01 5.24
C LEU A 40 -34.82 -19.32 5.98
N CYS A 41 -34.74 -20.47 6.64
CA CYS A 41 -33.54 -20.92 7.36
C CYS A 41 -32.39 -21.16 6.38
N LEU A 42 -32.64 -21.83 5.28
CA LEU A 42 -31.61 -22.10 4.24
C LEU A 42 -31.15 -20.78 3.59
N LEU A 43 -32.06 -19.87 3.28
CA LEU A 43 -31.75 -18.55 2.74
C LEU A 43 -30.85 -17.73 3.70
N GLY A 44 -31.15 -17.77 4.99
CA GLY A 44 -30.29 -17.13 6.02
C GLY A 44 -28.87 -17.71 6.01
N ARG A 45 -28.73 -19.02 5.92
CA ARG A 45 -27.42 -19.69 5.82
C ARG A 45 -26.69 -19.34 4.52
N ILE A 46 -27.41 -19.31 3.39
CA ILE A 46 -26.86 -18.91 2.09
C ILE A 46 -26.35 -17.47 2.16
N LYS A 47 -27.17 -16.54 2.65
CA LYS A 47 -26.79 -15.12 2.79
C LYS A 47 -25.57 -14.95 3.71
N TYR A 48 -25.47 -15.74 4.76
CA TYR A 48 -24.29 -15.74 5.63
C TYR A 48 -23.04 -16.23 4.87
N GLN A 49 -23.11 -17.28 4.04
CA GLN A 49 -21.98 -17.73 3.23
C GLN A 49 -21.63 -16.73 2.11
N LEU A 50 -22.64 -16.17 1.45
CA LEU A 50 -22.42 -15.11 0.46
C LEU A 50 -21.79 -13.87 1.08
N SER A 51 -22.20 -13.48 2.30
CA SER A 51 -21.58 -12.37 3.02
C SER A 51 -20.13 -12.69 3.42
N LYS A 52 -19.84 -13.93 3.82
CA LYS A 52 -18.44 -14.37 4.02
C LYS A 52 -17.62 -14.31 2.74
N ASN A 53 -18.20 -14.73 1.61
CA ASN A 53 -17.54 -14.65 0.30
C ASN A 53 -17.44 -13.20 -0.19
N GLN A 54 -18.39 -12.32 0.19
CA GLN A 54 -18.31 -10.86 -0.04
C GLN A 54 -17.30 -10.18 0.88
N ILE A 55 -17.10 -10.70 2.09
CA ILE A 55 -16.00 -10.28 2.98
C ILE A 55 -14.66 -10.83 2.46
N ALA A 56 -14.66 -12.01 1.79
CA ALA A 56 -13.50 -12.52 1.06
C ALA A 56 -13.26 -11.81 -0.29
N SER A 57 -14.26 -11.17 -0.90
CA SER A 57 -14.09 -10.17 -1.95
C SER A 57 -13.92 -8.77 -1.30
N THR A 58 -12.89 -8.63 -0.48
CA THR A 58 -12.41 -7.33 0.04
C THR A 58 -12.11 -6.34 -1.09
N THR A 59 -11.94 -6.82 -2.31
CA THR A 59 -11.68 -6.06 -3.52
C THR A 59 -12.72 -4.97 -3.80
N ASP A 60 -14.03 -5.22 -3.64
CA ASP A 60 -15.01 -4.20 -4.01
C ASP A 60 -15.17 -3.08 -2.96
N ALA A 61 -15.16 -3.40 -1.67
CA ALA A 61 -15.26 -2.40 -0.60
C ALA A 61 -13.98 -1.54 -0.52
N GLY A 62 -12.81 -2.17 -0.58
CA GLY A 62 -11.51 -1.50 -0.62
C GLY A 62 -11.37 -0.62 -1.85
N LEU A 63 -11.73 -1.13 -3.03
CA LEU A 63 -11.70 -0.37 -4.28
C LEU A 63 -12.61 0.86 -4.22
N ARG A 64 -13.85 0.72 -3.77
CA ARG A 64 -14.78 1.86 -3.63
C ARG A 64 -14.27 2.89 -2.64
N TYR A 65 -13.71 2.45 -1.51
CA TYR A 65 -13.13 3.35 -0.53
C TYR A 65 -11.88 4.05 -1.09
N HIS A 66 -11.00 3.34 -1.80
CA HIS A 66 -9.82 3.91 -2.47
C HIS A 66 -10.22 5.01 -3.47
N LEU A 67 -11.14 4.70 -4.39
CA LEU A 67 -11.63 5.67 -5.38
C LEU A 67 -12.30 6.88 -4.71
N TRP A 68 -13.11 6.67 -3.67
CA TRP A 68 -13.72 7.74 -2.92
C TRP A 68 -12.66 8.60 -2.22
N TYR A 69 -11.73 7.99 -1.50
CA TYR A 69 -10.68 8.67 -0.75
C TYR A 69 -9.79 9.51 -1.68
N TYR A 70 -9.36 8.93 -2.79
CA TYR A 70 -8.48 9.57 -3.75
C TYR A 70 -9.19 10.69 -4.52
N ASN A 71 -10.36 10.42 -5.11
CA ASN A 71 -11.09 11.38 -5.94
C ASN A 71 -11.61 12.58 -5.16
N ASN A 72 -11.89 12.43 -3.86
CA ASN A 72 -12.23 13.55 -2.98
C ASN A 72 -10.99 14.25 -2.40
N GLN A 73 -9.79 13.87 -2.81
CA GLN A 73 -8.51 14.46 -2.40
C GLN A 73 -8.33 14.52 -0.87
N ILE A 74 -8.86 13.52 -0.14
CA ILE A 74 -8.75 13.46 1.32
C ILE A 74 -7.27 13.41 1.74
N TRP A 75 -6.43 12.71 0.97
CA TRP A 75 -4.99 12.63 1.15
C TRP A 75 -4.31 14.00 1.18
N ASN A 76 -4.84 15.00 0.47
CA ASN A 76 -4.27 16.36 0.43
C ASN A 76 -4.50 17.15 1.74
N THR A 77 -5.27 16.61 2.66
CA THR A 77 -5.58 17.24 3.96
C THR A 77 -4.91 16.52 5.13
N THR A 78 -4.23 15.40 4.89
CA THR A 78 -3.57 14.62 5.94
C THR A 78 -2.36 15.38 6.51
N THR A 79 -2.16 15.28 7.82
CA THR A 79 -1.05 15.91 8.51
C THR A 79 -0.42 14.97 9.53
N TRP A 80 0.88 15.13 9.77
CA TRP A 80 1.55 14.53 10.92
C TRP A 80 2.09 15.66 11.82
N ALA A 81 1.69 15.66 13.09
CA ALA A 81 2.07 16.70 14.06
C ALA A 81 1.87 18.15 13.53
N GLY A 82 0.80 18.36 12.74
CA GLY A 82 0.47 19.64 12.12
C GLY A 82 1.20 19.96 10.81
N VAL A 83 2.10 19.09 10.34
CA VAL A 83 2.79 19.23 9.06
C VAL A 83 2.09 18.37 8.00
N LYS A 84 1.81 18.93 6.81
CA LYS A 84 1.19 18.18 5.72
C LYS A 84 2.05 16.96 5.35
N ALA A 85 1.41 15.78 5.29
CA ALA A 85 2.06 14.52 4.96
C ALA A 85 1.67 13.97 3.59
N LEU A 86 0.47 14.31 3.08
CA LEU A 86 -0.08 13.91 1.77
C LEU A 86 -0.08 12.39 1.51
N LYS A 87 -0.21 11.59 2.56
CA LYS A 87 -0.12 10.13 2.48
C LYS A 87 -1.44 9.47 2.86
N SER A 88 -1.62 8.24 2.40
CA SER A 88 -2.67 7.36 2.91
C SER A 88 -2.40 7.01 4.38
N PRO A 89 -3.38 7.19 5.30
CA PRO A 89 -3.24 6.75 6.70
C PRO A 89 -2.99 5.25 6.83
N CYS A 90 -3.53 4.43 5.93
CA CYS A 90 -3.32 3.00 5.92
C CYS A 90 -1.86 2.64 5.61
N ASP A 91 -1.24 3.37 4.66
CA ASP A 91 0.16 3.17 4.31
C ASP A 91 1.08 3.68 5.42
N MET A 92 0.77 4.82 6.04
CA MET A 92 1.50 5.28 7.23
C MET A 92 1.46 4.26 8.36
N TRP A 93 0.32 3.57 8.54
CA TRP A 93 0.24 2.50 9.53
C TRP A 93 1.11 1.29 9.15
N ASN A 94 1.11 0.89 7.89
CA ASN A 94 2.04 -0.13 7.38
C ASN A 94 3.50 0.27 7.61
N TYR A 95 3.87 1.51 7.31
CA TYR A 95 5.25 2.00 7.47
C TYR A 95 5.71 1.94 8.92
N GLN A 96 4.87 2.35 9.88
CA GLN A 96 5.24 2.25 11.29
C GLN A 96 5.48 0.81 11.73
N GLU A 97 4.68 -0.17 11.26
CA GLU A 97 4.89 -1.58 11.57
C GLU A 97 6.15 -2.12 10.90
N ILE A 98 6.39 -1.81 9.62
CA ILE A 98 7.61 -2.19 8.90
C ILE A 98 8.84 -1.62 9.63
N ILE A 99 8.81 -0.35 10.00
CA ILE A 99 9.90 0.31 10.73
C ILE A 99 10.12 -0.34 12.11
N TRP A 100 9.03 -0.71 12.81
CA TRP A 100 9.12 -1.39 14.10
C TRP A 100 9.71 -2.79 13.99
N ASP A 101 9.37 -3.55 12.96
CA ASP A 101 9.84 -4.92 12.73
C ASP A 101 11.29 -4.91 12.20
N LEU A 102 11.57 -4.07 11.21
CA LEU A 102 12.86 -3.95 10.53
C LEU A 102 13.93 -3.28 11.41
N LYS A 103 13.52 -2.30 12.24
CA LYS A 103 14.41 -1.44 13.03
C LYS A 103 15.54 -0.82 12.19
N PRO A 104 15.18 -0.08 11.13
CA PRO A 104 16.16 0.45 10.20
C PRO A 104 17.11 1.41 10.89
N SER A 105 18.37 1.35 10.51
CA SER A 105 19.37 2.35 10.92
C SER A 105 19.33 3.59 10.01
N LEU A 106 18.81 3.42 8.79
CA LEU A 106 18.67 4.50 7.82
C LEU A 106 17.32 4.39 7.13
N ILE A 107 16.60 5.51 7.09
CA ILE A 107 15.43 5.67 6.24
C ILE A 107 15.82 6.60 5.09
N LEU A 108 15.61 6.15 3.86
CA LEU A 108 15.78 6.96 2.65
C LEU A 108 14.40 7.40 2.16
N GLU A 109 14.20 8.70 2.02
CA GLU A 109 12.98 9.27 1.46
C GLU A 109 13.34 10.09 0.23
N PHE A 110 12.78 9.72 -0.91
CA PHE A 110 12.88 10.51 -2.14
C PHE A 110 11.56 11.24 -2.34
N GLY A 111 11.59 12.57 -2.17
CA GLY A 111 10.41 13.43 -2.11
C GLY A 111 10.03 13.83 -0.68
N SER A 112 10.53 14.97 -0.18
CA SER A 112 10.15 15.50 1.14
C SER A 112 8.93 16.42 1.11
N PHE A 113 8.78 17.18 0.07
CA PHE A 113 7.75 18.21 -0.16
C PHE A 113 7.51 19.10 1.06
N PHE A 114 6.37 18.94 1.80
CA PHE A 114 6.10 19.68 3.03
C PHE A 114 6.83 19.13 4.25
N GLY A 115 7.32 17.88 4.18
CA GLY A 115 8.09 17.21 5.21
C GLY A 115 7.27 16.46 6.26
N GLY A 116 5.95 16.31 6.08
CA GLY A 116 5.13 15.58 7.05
C GLY A 116 5.46 14.10 7.11
N GLY A 117 5.76 13.46 5.96
CA GLY A 117 6.29 12.10 5.87
C GLY A 117 7.65 11.98 6.56
N THR A 118 8.58 12.87 6.21
CA THR A 118 9.92 12.94 6.81
C THR A 118 9.87 13.02 8.34
N LEU A 119 8.99 13.90 8.87
CA LEU A 119 8.81 14.06 10.31
C LEU A 119 8.19 12.83 10.96
N PHE A 120 7.24 12.17 10.28
CA PHE A 120 6.67 10.90 10.74
C PHE A 120 7.75 9.84 10.90
N PHE A 121 8.59 9.63 9.90
CA PHE A 121 9.68 8.67 9.95
C PHE A 121 10.68 8.98 11.07
N ALA A 122 11.09 10.24 11.21
CA ALA A 122 11.99 10.66 12.28
C ALA A 122 11.40 10.39 13.67
N SER A 123 10.09 10.68 13.85
CA SER A 123 9.37 10.43 15.11
C SER A 123 9.30 8.94 15.47
N LEU A 124 9.21 8.06 14.48
CA LEU A 124 9.23 6.61 14.69
C LEU A 124 10.62 6.12 15.08
N LEU A 125 11.67 6.64 14.45
CA LEU A 125 13.06 6.30 14.79
C LEU A 125 13.41 6.65 16.24
N GLU A 126 12.79 7.70 16.80
CA GLU A 126 12.95 8.03 18.23
C GLU A 126 12.46 6.91 19.17
N LYS A 127 11.43 6.15 18.75
CA LYS A 127 10.86 5.06 19.54
C LYS A 127 11.68 3.78 19.48
N ILE A 128 12.52 3.62 18.49
CA ILE A 128 13.35 2.41 18.33
C ILE A 128 14.58 2.43 19.23
N ASN A 129 14.97 3.60 19.74
CA ASN A 129 16.10 3.80 20.65
C ASN A 129 17.45 3.29 20.10
N ASN A 130 17.69 3.43 18.79
CA ASN A 130 18.95 3.10 18.14
C ASN A 130 19.60 4.37 17.53
N LYS A 131 20.86 4.25 17.12
CA LYS A 131 21.51 5.27 16.28
C LYS A 131 20.96 5.13 14.87
N SER A 132 20.05 6.03 14.48
CA SER A 132 19.36 5.99 13.21
C SER A 132 19.08 7.38 12.66
N GLN A 133 18.95 7.48 11.32
CA GLN A 133 18.81 8.73 10.59
C GLN A 133 17.77 8.61 9.51
N VAL A 134 17.05 9.69 9.21
CA VAL A 134 16.28 9.89 7.97
C VAL A 134 17.13 10.73 7.02
N PHE A 135 17.35 10.25 5.82
CA PHE A 135 17.93 11.01 4.72
C PHE A 135 16.85 11.27 3.70
N SER A 136 16.46 12.54 3.54
CA SER A 136 15.37 12.95 2.65
C SER A 136 15.90 13.86 1.55
N VAL A 137 15.56 13.53 0.30
CA VAL A 137 16.06 14.20 -0.91
C VAL A 137 14.88 14.79 -1.66
N ASP A 138 14.97 16.07 -2.02
CA ASP A 138 13.98 16.75 -2.86
C ASP A 138 14.67 17.79 -3.75
N ILE A 139 14.05 18.10 -4.89
CA ILE A 139 14.52 19.16 -5.81
C ILE A 139 14.14 20.56 -5.33
N ASP A 140 13.19 20.66 -4.39
CA ASP A 140 12.69 21.93 -3.85
C ASP A 140 12.36 21.82 -2.36
N HIS A 141 13.01 22.63 -1.55
CA HIS A 141 12.73 22.73 -0.12
C HIS A 141 11.95 24.00 0.26
N THR A 142 11.39 24.76 -0.68
CA THR A 142 10.72 26.04 -0.37
C THR A 142 9.49 25.86 0.52
N SER A 143 8.74 24.75 0.31
CA SER A 143 7.54 24.39 1.08
C SER A 143 7.82 23.61 2.36
N LEU A 144 9.07 23.23 2.61
CA LEU A 144 9.44 22.37 3.73
C LEU A 144 9.23 23.06 5.09
N ASN A 145 8.53 22.39 5.99
CA ASN A 145 8.22 22.91 7.33
C ASN A 145 9.51 23.12 8.17
N PRO A 146 9.64 24.23 8.93
CA PRO A 146 10.80 24.49 9.78
C PRO A 146 11.08 23.40 10.84
N GLN A 147 10.07 22.67 11.33
CA GLN A 147 10.28 21.57 12.27
C GLN A 147 11.13 20.45 11.66
N VAL A 148 10.95 20.19 10.36
CA VAL A 148 11.72 19.17 9.62
C VAL A 148 13.18 19.62 9.45
N ARG A 149 13.41 20.89 9.09
CA ARG A 149 14.76 21.45 8.89
C ARG A 149 15.66 21.38 10.10
N ASN A 150 15.08 21.46 11.29
CA ASN A 150 15.83 21.54 12.55
C ASN A 150 15.81 20.22 13.32
N HIS A 151 15.25 19.15 12.76
CA HIS A 151 15.12 17.88 13.47
C HIS A 151 16.46 17.13 13.50
N PRO A 152 16.96 16.69 14.69
CA PRO A 152 18.32 16.12 14.80
C PRO A 152 18.52 14.80 14.09
N ARG A 153 17.43 14.08 13.76
CA ARG A 153 17.47 12.80 13.02
C ARG A 153 17.15 12.95 11.54
N ILE A 154 17.11 14.17 11.01
CA ILE A 154 16.81 14.40 9.60
C ILE A 154 18.01 15.07 8.94
N GLU A 155 18.49 14.45 7.87
CA GLU A 155 19.42 15.05 6.92
C GLU A 155 18.68 15.33 5.62
N LEU A 156 18.76 16.55 5.15
CA LEU A 156 18.08 17.02 3.93
C LEU A 156 19.10 17.26 2.82
N MET A 157 18.79 16.80 1.62
CA MET A 157 19.60 17.10 0.43
C MET A 157 18.74 17.71 -0.66
N LEU A 158 19.12 18.90 -1.12
CA LEU A 158 18.50 19.56 -2.26
C LEU A 158 19.13 19.05 -3.56
N SER A 159 18.49 18.08 -4.20
CA SER A 159 18.96 17.41 -5.39
C SER A 159 17.85 16.59 -6.06
N SER A 160 18.06 16.22 -7.34
CA SER A 160 17.30 15.09 -7.91
C SER A 160 17.69 13.79 -7.21
N SER A 161 16.70 12.94 -6.87
CA SER A 161 16.92 11.64 -6.25
C SER A 161 17.78 10.69 -7.08
N THR A 162 17.75 10.85 -8.41
CA THR A 162 18.55 10.05 -9.35
C THR A 162 19.97 10.60 -9.58
N ALA A 163 20.35 11.68 -8.91
CA ALA A 163 21.64 12.30 -9.13
C ALA A 163 22.80 11.48 -8.50
N PRO A 164 24.00 11.40 -9.13
CA PRO A 164 25.11 10.59 -8.64
C PRO A 164 25.56 10.94 -7.21
N GLN A 165 25.47 12.21 -6.82
CA GLN A 165 25.81 12.64 -5.45
C GLN A 165 24.89 12.03 -4.38
N VAL A 166 23.66 11.71 -4.73
CA VAL A 166 22.72 11.01 -3.81
C VAL A 166 23.22 9.61 -3.53
N SER A 167 23.60 8.85 -4.55
CA SER A 167 24.17 7.50 -4.34
C SER A 167 25.46 7.53 -3.53
N GLN A 168 26.34 8.52 -3.76
CA GLN A 168 27.55 8.70 -2.97
C GLN A 168 27.23 8.95 -1.50
N ARG A 169 26.27 9.84 -1.22
CA ARG A 169 25.86 10.15 0.16
C ARG A 169 25.22 8.94 0.85
N ILE A 170 24.41 8.15 0.15
CA ILE A 170 23.84 6.91 0.69
C ILE A 170 24.93 5.91 1.09
N VAL A 171 25.99 5.77 0.29
CA VAL A 171 27.14 4.90 0.63
C VAL A 171 27.84 5.35 1.92
N GLU A 172 28.03 6.67 2.10
CA GLU A 172 28.61 7.24 3.33
C GLU A 172 27.70 6.99 4.53
N LEU A 173 26.39 7.31 4.38
CA LEU A 173 25.41 7.12 5.45
C LEU A 173 25.27 5.65 5.86
N ARG A 174 25.33 4.72 4.92
CA ARG A 174 25.30 3.29 5.26
C ARG A 174 26.51 2.85 6.10
N ARG A 175 27.67 3.48 5.93
CA ARG A 175 28.85 3.24 6.79
C ARG A 175 28.69 3.89 8.15
N GLU A 176 28.09 5.06 8.20
CA GLU A 176 27.84 5.82 9.42
C GLU A 176 26.72 5.20 10.29
N PHE A 177 25.67 4.68 9.61
CA PHE A 177 24.50 4.03 10.19
C PHE A 177 24.39 2.59 9.67
N PRO A 178 25.24 1.66 10.16
CA PRO A 178 25.20 0.28 9.70
C PRO A 178 23.95 -0.45 10.21
N GLY A 179 23.24 -1.12 9.31
CA GLY A 179 22.01 -1.86 9.60
C GLY A 179 21.03 -1.84 8.44
N PRO A 180 19.79 -2.30 8.64
CA PRO A 180 18.79 -2.32 7.58
C PRO A 180 18.41 -0.91 7.10
N ILE A 181 18.07 -0.82 5.83
CA ILE A 181 17.52 0.39 5.20
C ILE A 181 16.02 0.19 4.94
N PHE A 182 15.25 1.24 5.22
CA PHE A 182 13.88 1.40 4.72
C PHE A 182 13.89 2.56 3.74
N ALA A 183 13.55 2.31 2.46
CA ALA A 183 13.53 3.31 1.41
C ALA A 183 12.11 3.57 0.92
N ILE A 184 11.77 4.84 0.70
CA ILE A 184 10.48 5.29 0.17
C ILE A 184 10.75 6.13 -1.08
N LEU A 185 10.17 5.72 -2.21
CA LEU A 185 10.24 6.38 -3.50
C LEU A 185 8.92 7.15 -3.69
N ASP A 186 8.93 8.46 -3.44
CA ASP A 186 7.77 9.35 -3.43
C ASP A 186 8.12 10.73 -4.02
N SER A 187 8.96 10.75 -5.05
CA SER A 187 9.45 12.00 -5.64
C SER A 187 8.67 12.40 -6.90
N ASN A 188 9.13 12.03 -8.06
CA ASN A 188 8.47 12.21 -9.35
C ASN A 188 7.82 10.89 -9.78
N HIS A 189 6.54 10.92 -10.12
CA HIS A 189 5.78 9.72 -10.44
C HIS A 189 5.84 9.32 -11.93
N GLU A 190 6.76 9.89 -12.70
CA GLU A 190 7.01 9.45 -14.07
C GLU A 190 7.82 8.15 -14.09
N LYS A 191 7.42 7.21 -14.93
CA LYS A 191 8.02 5.88 -15.07
C LYS A 191 9.55 5.90 -15.14
N GLN A 192 10.11 6.74 -15.99
CA GLN A 192 11.58 6.77 -16.21
C GLN A 192 12.33 7.28 -14.97
N HIS A 193 11.71 8.18 -14.21
CA HIS A 193 12.31 8.69 -12.99
C HIS A 193 12.34 7.60 -11.90
N VAL A 194 11.19 6.96 -11.64
CA VAL A 194 11.08 5.89 -10.64
C VAL A 194 11.96 4.69 -10.99
N LEU A 195 12.00 4.30 -12.27
CA LEU A 195 12.92 3.27 -12.75
C LEU A 195 14.39 3.64 -12.47
N GLY A 196 14.75 4.91 -12.69
CA GLY A 196 16.08 5.43 -12.38
C GLY A 196 16.40 5.37 -10.88
N GLU A 197 15.44 5.67 -10.00
CA GLU A 197 15.59 5.53 -8.55
C GLU A 197 15.79 4.08 -8.12
N MET A 198 14.99 3.15 -8.64
CA MET A 198 15.15 1.72 -8.37
C MET A 198 16.51 1.20 -8.84
N GLN A 199 16.97 1.62 -10.03
CA GLN A 199 18.29 1.26 -10.56
C GLN A 199 19.43 1.87 -9.74
N LEU A 200 19.29 3.11 -9.26
CA LEU A 200 20.25 3.75 -8.38
C LEU A 200 20.38 3.00 -7.05
N LEU A 201 19.26 2.60 -6.46
CA LEU A 201 19.23 1.87 -5.18
C LEU A 201 19.73 0.42 -5.31
N ARG A 202 19.62 -0.19 -6.47
CA ARG A 202 19.95 -1.59 -6.71
C ARG A 202 21.29 -2.04 -6.14
N PRO A 203 22.43 -1.38 -6.42
CA PRO A 203 23.75 -1.74 -5.88
C PRO A 203 23.95 -1.31 -4.42
N LEU A 204 23.08 -0.46 -3.87
CA LEU A 204 23.22 0.13 -2.55
C LEU A 204 22.47 -0.66 -1.48
N LEU A 205 21.42 -1.37 -1.86
CA LEU A 205 20.59 -2.17 -0.95
C LEU A 205 21.13 -3.58 -0.78
N GLN A 206 20.88 -4.16 0.39
CA GLN A 206 21.27 -5.50 0.77
C GLN A 206 20.05 -6.37 1.07
N THR A 207 20.21 -7.68 1.05
CA THR A 207 19.15 -8.62 1.44
C THR A 207 18.56 -8.25 2.79
N GLY A 208 17.23 -8.14 2.83
CA GLY A 208 16.46 -7.75 4.01
C GLY A 208 16.17 -6.25 4.10
N ASP A 209 16.79 -5.39 3.29
CA ASP A 209 16.36 -3.99 3.17
C ASP A 209 14.94 -3.93 2.59
N TYR A 210 14.19 -2.88 2.92
CA TYR A 210 12.81 -2.72 2.50
C TYR A 210 12.63 -1.48 1.63
N VAL A 211 11.86 -1.61 0.54
CA VAL A 211 11.54 -0.49 -0.35
C VAL A 211 10.04 -0.36 -0.49
N VAL A 212 9.53 0.86 -0.47
CA VAL A 212 8.17 1.19 -0.87
C VAL A 212 8.22 2.10 -2.08
N VAL A 213 7.49 1.72 -3.13
CA VAL A 213 7.27 2.55 -4.32
C VAL A 213 5.87 3.14 -4.20
N GLU A 214 5.81 4.43 -3.82
CA GLU A 214 4.55 5.14 -3.64
C GLU A 214 3.90 5.56 -4.95
N ASP A 215 2.61 5.94 -4.86
CA ASP A 215 1.77 6.40 -5.96
C ASP A 215 1.71 5.47 -7.20
N SER A 216 2.05 4.20 -6.99
CA SER A 216 1.86 3.17 -8.00
C SER A 216 0.39 2.81 -8.25
N ASN A 217 -0.53 3.42 -7.52
CA ASN A 217 -1.97 3.34 -7.73
C ASN A 217 -2.50 4.23 -8.86
N ILE A 218 -1.69 5.16 -9.40
CA ILE A 218 -2.07 6.02 -10.54
C ILE A 218 -2.06 5.28 -11.87
N ASN A 219 -2.45 5.94 -12.95
CA ASN A 219 -2.59 5.39 -14.30
C ASN A 219 -3.55 4.19 -14.40
N GLY A 220 -4.61 4.15 -13.56
CA GLY A 220 -5.63 3.09 -13.59
C GLY A 220 -5.37 1.91 -12.65
N HIS A 221 -4.46 2.02 -11.68
CA HIS A 221 -4.11 1.01 -10.68
C HIS A 221 -4.61 1.30 -9.24
N PRO A 222 -5.83 1.75 -8.94
CA PRO A 222 -6.99 1.91 -9.81
C PRO A 222 -7.37 3.37 -10.12
N VAL A 223 -6.56 4.37 -9.71
CA VAL A 223 -6.92 5.80 -9.83
C VAL A 223 -6.29 6.45 -11.07
N LEU A 224 -6.83 7.61 -11.48
CA LEU A 224 -6.35 8.43 -12.60
C LEU A 224 -6.06 7.63 -13.90
N PRO A 225 -7.02 6.88 -14.45
CA PRO A 225 -6.79 6.18 -15.71
C PRO A 225 -6.42 7.18 -16.81
N GLY A 226 -5.33 6.86 -17.54
CA GLY A 226 -4.81 7.74 -18.59
C GLY A 226 -3.91 8.88 -18.11
N TRP A 227 -3.41 8.82 -16.86
CA TRP A 227 -2.40 9.74 -16.34
C TRP A 227 -1.07 9.66 -17.11
N GLY A 228 -0.72 8.48 -17.59
CA GLY A 228 0.53 8.15 -18.25
C GLY A 228 1.31 7.08 -17.49
N GLU A 229 2.33 6.49 -18.12
CA GLU A 229 3.15 5.48 -17.45
C GLU A 229 3.82 6.05 -16.20
N GLY A 230 3.61 5.38 -15.06
CA GLY A 230 4.00 5.84 -13.74
C GLY A 230 4.83 4.82 -12.95
N PRO A 231 4.76 4.90 -11.60
CA PRO A 231 5.54 4.03 -10.73
C PRO A 231 5.21 2.53 -10.91
N TYR A 232 3.96 2.19 -11.20
CA TYR A 232 3.57 0.80 -11.44
C TYR A 232 4.28 0.23 -12.66
N GLU A 233 4.25 0.93 -13.78
CA GLU A 233 4.90 0.52 -15.03
C GLU A 233 6.44 0.58 -14.91
N ALA A 234 6.98 1.43 -14.03
CA ALA A 234 8.41 1.42 -13.70
C ALA A 234 8.82 0.11 -13.01
N MET A 235 8.02 -0.35 -12.05
CA MET A 235 8.25 -1.64 -11.38
C MET A 235 8.11 -2.81 -12.35
N GLU A 236 7.11 -2.80 -13.26
CA GLU A 236 6.98 -3.86 -14.29
C GLU A 236 8.23 -3.94 -15.16
N GLU A 237 8.73 -2.80 -15.65
CA GLU A 237 9.95 -2.75 -16.45
C GLU A 237 11.18 -3.20 -15.64
N TYR A 238 11.29 -2.75 -14.38
CA TYR A 238 12.37 -3.16 -13.50
C TYR A 238 12.40 -4.68 -13.30
N PHE A 239 11.26 -5.29 -12.98
CA PHE A 239 11.17 -6.75 -12.77
C PHE A 239 11.33 -7.57 -14.04
N ALA A 240 11.03 -7.01 -15.21
CA ALA A 240 11.34 -7.67 -16.49
C ALA A 240 12.87 -7.82 -16.70
N ILE A 241 13.67 -6.92 -16.13
CA ILE A 241 15.14 -6.93 -16.22
C ILE A 241 15.77 -7.66 -15.02
N TYR A 242 15.22 -7.46 -13.81
CA TYR A 242 15.77 -7.94 -12.54
C TYR A 242 14.70 -8.69 -11.71
N PRO A 243 14.22 -9.85 -12.14
CA PRO A 243 13.06 -10.54 -11.56
C PRO A 243 13.29 -11.03 -10.12
N ASP A 244 14.56 -11.28 -9.74
CA ASP A 244 14.91 -11.87 -8.44
C ASP A 244 15.38 -10.86 -7.41
N ASP A 245 15.42 -9.57 -7.74
CA ASP A 245 15.98 -8.55 -6.86
C ASP A 245 15.12 -8.28 -5.61
N TYR A 246 13.79 -8.45 -5.72
CA TYR A 246 12.86 -8.21 -4.63
C TYR A 246 11.80 -9.30 -4.50
N GLN A 247 11.31 -9.45 -3.30
CA GLN A 247 10.07 -10.18 -3.00
C GLN A 247 8.97 -9.16 -2.68
N ARG A 248 7.79 -9.32 -3.31
CA ARG A 248 6.60 -8.52 -2.95
C ARG A 248 6.09 -8.94 -1.58
N ASP A 249 5.70 -7.95 -0.77
CA ASP A 249 5.03 -8.16 0.51
C ASP A 249 3.51 -7.97 0.33
N ASP A 250 2.88 -8.96 -0.29
CA ASP A 250 1.45 -8.95 -0.59
C ASP A 250 0.59 -8.84 0.67
N LEU A 251 1.10 -9.31 1.83
CA LEU A 251 0.38 -9.21 3.09
C LEU A 251 0.25 -7.76 3.56
N ARG A 252 1.27 -6.94 3.37
CA ARG A 252 1.23 -5.51 3.68
C ARG A 252 0.32 -4.76 2.72
N GLU A 253 0.43 -5.05 1.43
CA GLU A 253 -0.42 -4.44 0.41
C GLU A 253 -1.91 -4.68 0.68
N GLN A 254 -2.28 -5.91 1.00
CA GLN A 254 -3.67 -6.32 1.18
C GLN A 254 -4.25 -5.97 2.56
N LYS A 255 -3.42 -5.61 3.52
CA LYS A 255 -3.78 -5.52 4.94
C LYS A 255 -4.99 -4.63 5.23
N PHE A 256 -5.09 -3.49 4.58
CA PHE A 256 -6.15 -2.50 4.79
C PHE A 256 -7.16 -2.41 3.64
N GLY A 257 -7.03 -3.29 2.64
CA GLY A 257 -7.93 -3.36 1.49
C GLY A 257 -7.69 -2.30 0.41
N PHE A 258 -6.81 -1.33 0.65
CA PHE A 258 -6.27 -0.42 -0.37
C PHE A 258 -4.95 0.19 0.10
N THR A 259 -4.15 0.63 -0.86
CA THR A 259 -2.88 1.32 -0.65
C THR A 259 -2.60 2.26 -1.83
N PHE A 260 -1.79 3.30 -1.63
CA PHE A 260 -1.23 4.10 -2.73
C PHE A 260 0.00 3.41 -3.36
N ALA A 261 0.59 2.44 -2.66
CA ALA A 261 1.73 1.66 -3.11
C ALA A 261 1.31 0.28 -3.67
N THR A 262 0.46 0.27 -4.73
CA THR A 262 -0.01 -0.95 -5.40
C THR A 262 1.17 -1.73 -5.97
N ALA A 263 1.34 -3.01 -5.57
CA ALA A 263 2.50 -3.85 -5.87
C ALA A 263 3.86 -3.26 -5.41
N GLY A 264 3.84 -2.17 -4.62
CA GLY A 264 5.00 -1.37 -4.28
C GLY A 264 5.67 -1.70 -2.94
N PHE A 265 5.21 -2.68 -2.17
CA PHE A 265 5.85 -3.15 -0.94
C PHE A 265 6.87 -4.25 -1.28
N LEU A 266 8.17 -3.94 -1.15
CA LEU A 266 9.26 -4.75 -1.72
C LEU A 266 10.33 -5.06 -0.67
N ILE A 267 10.64 -6.35 -0.48
CA ILE A 267 11.74 -6.82 0.38
C ILE A 267 12.93 -7.19 -0.51
N ARG A 268 14.10 -6.61 -0.28
CA ARG A 268 15.33 -6.89 -1.04
C ARG A 268 15.80 -8.33 -0.78
N ARG A 269 16.06 -9.08 -1.85
CA ARG A 269 16.60 -10.46 -1.81
C ARG A 269 18.10 -10.51 -1.90
#